data_c8efa1eb0b89f532f8cb059ad75df207
#
_entry.id   c8efa1eb0b89f532f8cb059ad75df207
#
_cell.length_a   1.000
_cell.length_b   1.000
_cell.length_c   1.000
_cell.angle_alpha   90.00
_cell.angle_beta   90.00
_cell.angle_gamma   90.00
#
_symmetry.space_group_name_H-M   'P 1'
#
loop_
_entity.id
_entity.type
_entity.pdbx_description
1 polymer ?
#
loop_
_entity_poly.entity_id
_entity_poly.type
_entity_poly.pdbx_seq_one_letter_code
_entity_poly.pdbx_strand_id
1 'polypeptide(L)'
;MREECARFDALTRELERAKTDAWTRTRNLKPPPKRAGGERSGPQPSIADCVLGLEEAWRMHKDECALKREIVKRASTCEDAEELKMLLRLFSAQPNLDPEELRLIADRVPVKNVEADAHA
;
A
#
# COMPACT_ATOMS: atom_id res chain seq x y z
N MET A 1 5.13 -4.39 19.92
CA MET A 1 5.80 -3.63 18.87
C MET A 1 6.57 -4.49 17.87
N ARG A 2 7.38 -5.43 18.34
CA ARG A 2 8.18 -6.25 17.41
C ARG A 2 7.35 -7.14 16.51
N GLU A 3 6.28 -7.73 17.04
CA GLU A 3 5.37 -8.55 16.26
C GLU A 3 4.64 -7.73 15.19
N GLU A 4 4.18 -6.55 15.56
CA GLU A 4 3.53 -5.65 14.62
C GLU A 4 4.50 -5.19 13.55
N CYS A 5 5.74 -4.91 13.93
CA CYS A 5 6.78 -4.51 13.00
C CYS A 5 7.06 -5.64 11.99
N ALA A 6 7.11 -6.89 12.46
CA ALA A 6 7.32 -8.05 11.60
C ALA A 6 6.15 -8.27 10.64
N ARG A 7 4.92 -8.09 11.12
CA ARG A 7 3.73 -8.18 10.27
C ARG A 7 3.72 -7.11 9.21
N PHE A 8 4.10 -5.91 9.60
CA PHE A 8 4.16 -4.78 8.69
C PHE A 8 5.23 -5.00 7.62
N ASP A 9 6.37 -5.54 8.01
CA ASP A 9 7.44 -5.88 7.09
C ASP A 9 6.98 -6.94 6.08
N ALA A 10 6.28 -7.97 6.54
CA ALA A 10 5.72 -9.01 5.68
C ALA A 10 4.73 -8.42 4.68
N LEU A 11 3.86 -7.54 5.14
CA LEU A 11 2.90 -6.85 4.27
C LEU A 11 3.60 -6.02 3.22
N THR A 12 4.65 -5.30 3.61
CA THR A 12 5.43 -4.48 2.69
C THR A 12 6.09 -5.32 1.61
N ARG A 13 6.59 -6.50 1.96
CA ARG A 13 7.17 -7.44 0.99
C ARG A 13 6.12 -7.98 0.03
N GLU A 14 4.94 -8.26 0.52
CA GLU A 14 3.84 -8.70 -0.34
C GLU A 14 3.43 -7.61 -1.33
N LEU A 15 3.39 -6.37 -0.87
CA LEU A 15 3.11 -5.23 -1.74
C LEU A 15 4.20 -5.07 -2.80
N GLU A 16 5.45 -5.27 -2.42
CA GLU A 16 6.56 -5.21 -3.36
C GLU A 16 6.44 -6.27 -4.45
N ARG A 17 6.08 -7.49 -4.07
CA ARG A 17 5.85 -8.56 -5.03
C ARG A 17 4.70 -8.25 -5.95
N ALA A 18 3.60 -7.77 -5.39
CA ALA A 18 2.42 -7.40 -6.17
C ALA A 18 2.76 -6.29 -7.17
N LYS A 19 3.52 -5.29 -6.72
CA LYS A 19 3.96 -4.19 -7.57
C LYS A 19 4.84 -4.70 -8.71
N THR A 20 5.83 -5.52 -8.40
CA THR A 20 6.76 -6.06 -9.39
C THR A 20 6.03 -6.94 -10.40
N ASP A 21 5.15 -7.79 -9.92
CA ASP A 21 4.35 -8.67 -10.76
C ASP A 21 3.43 -7.87 -11.69
N ALA A 22 2.80 -6.85 -11.16
CA ALA A 22 1.94 -5.97 -11.96
C ALA A 22 2.72 -5.26 -13.06
N TRP A 23 3.90 -4.74 -12.75
CA TRP A 23 4.76 -4.10 -13.73
C TRP A 23 5.19 -5.08 -14.81
N THR A 24 5.58 -6.28 -14.43
CA THR A 24 6.01 -7.32 -15.38
C THR A 24 4.87 -7.69 -16.31
N ARG A 25 3.69 -7.88 -15.79
CA ARG A 25 2.51 -8.21 -16.59
C ARG A 25 2.12 -7.06 -17.52
N THR A 26 2.22 -5.84 -17.04
CA THR A 26 1.89 -4.65 -17.83
C THR A 26 2.84 -4.49 -19.01
N ARG A 27 4.11 -4.81 -18.84
CA ARG A 27 5.08 -4.73 -19.93
C ARG A 27 4.75 -5.68 -21.08
N ASN A 28 4.16 -6.81 -20.75
CA ASN A 28 3.84 -7.84 -21.73
C ASN A 28 2.48 -7.61 -22.38
N LEU A 29 1.69 -6.68 -21.87
CA LEU A 29 0.40 -6.37 -22.43
C LEU A 29 0.54 -5.39 -23.59
N LYS A 30 -0.12 -5.71 -24.68
CA LYS A 30 -0.22 -4.77 -25.79
C LYS A 30 -1.16 -3.63 -25.35
N PRO A 31 -0.80 -2.38 -25.65
CA PRO A 31 -1.71 -1.30 -25.34
C PRO A 31 -3.05 -1.55 -26.02
N PRO A 32 -4.17 -1.32 -25.34
CA PRO A 32 -5.47 -1.51 -25.95
C PRO A 32 -5.63 -0.54 -27.12
N PRO A 33 -6.25 -0.99 -28.20
CA PRO A 33 -6.48 -0.10 -29.33
C PRO A 33 -7.32 1.10 -28.89
N LYS A 34 -6.95 2.27 -29.35
CA LYS A 34 -7.74 3.45 -29.10
C LYS A 34 -9.09 3.25 -29.79
N ARG A 35 -10.12 3.22 -29.00
CA ARG A 35 -11.45 3.11 -29.55
C ARG A 35 -11.86 4.44 -30.15
N ALA A 36 -12.44 4.37 -31.32
CA ALA A 36 -13.08 5.53 -31.90
C ALA A 36 -14.16 6.02 -30.94
N GLY A 37 -14.08 7.28 -30.60
CA GLY A 37 -15.01 7.84 -29.64
C GLY A 37 -14.52 7.80 -28.20
N GLY A 38 -13.52 7.00 -27.89
CA GLY A 38 -12.84 7.02 -26.59
C GLY A 38 -13.71 7.00 -25.37
N GLU A 39 -14.92 6.58 -25.51
CA GLU A 39 -15.86 6.67 -24.44
C GLU A 39 -15.69 5.57 -23.45
N ARG A 40 -15.32 5.98 -22.28
CA ARG A 40 -15.45 5.13 -21.12
C ARG A 40 -16.75 5.54 -20.45
N SER A 41 -17.62 4.60 -20.27
CA SER A 41 -18.80 4.85 -19.47
C SER A 41 -18.36 4.93 -18.01
N GLY A 42 -18.13 6.14 -17.54
CA GLY A 42 -17.72 6.39 -16.17
C GLY A 42 -16.22 6.28 -15.93
N PRO A 43 -15.79 6.61 -14.72
CA PRO A 43 -14.37 6.60 -14.36
C PRO A 43 -13.86 5.19 -14.12
N GLN A 44 -13.40 4.55 -15.18
CA GLN A 44 -12.72 3.27 -15.03
C GLN A 44 -11.23 3.52 -14.95
N PRO A 45 -10.57 3.00 -13.90
CA PRO A 45 -9.13 3.13 -13.80
C PRO A 45 -8.45 2.32 -14.88
N SER A 46 -7.41 2.89 -15.46
CA SER A 46 -6.57 2.17 -16.40
C SER A 46 -5.68 1.19 -15.65
N ILE A 47 -5.11 0.24 -16.38
CA ILE A 47 -4.12 -0.68 -15.80
C ILE A 47 -2.93 0.12 -15.25
N ALA A 48 -2.53 1.16 -15.98
CA ALA A 48 -1.45 2.03 -15.52
C ALA A 48 -1.79 2.70 -14.19
N ASP A 49 -3.01 3.17 -14.01
CA ASP A 49 -3.45 3.77 -12.75
C ASP A 49 -3.39 2.77 -11.60
N CYS A 50 -3.78 1.53 -11.86
CA CYS A 50 -3.70 0.47 -10.85
C CYS A 50 -2.27 0.17 -10.44
N VAL A 51 -1.36 0.09 -11.43
CA VAL A 51 0.05 -0.18 -11.17
C VAL A 51 0.70 0.97 -10.40
N LEU A 52 0.40 2.20 -10.79
CA LEU A 52 0.90 3.38 -10.07
C LEU A 52 0.36 3.44 -8.65
N GLY A 53 -0.91 3.04 -8.46
CA GLY A 53 -1.50 2.96 -7.14
C GLY A 53 -0.80 1.94 -6.25
N LEU A 54 -0.49 0.76 -6.79
CA LEU A 54 0.26 -0.26 -6.06
C LEU A 54 1.65 0.25 -5.67
N GLU A 55 2.32 0.95 -6.59
CA GLU A 55 3.64 1.51 -6.30
C GLU A 55 3.58 2.55 -5.19
N GLU A 56 2.57 3.40 -5.21
CA GLU A 56 2.39 4.41 -4.17
C GLU A 56 2.08 3.77 -2.82
N ALA A 57 1.19 2.77 -2.79
CA ALA A 57 0.89 2.03 -1.57
C ALA A 57 2.13 1.35 -1.01
N TRP A 58 2.92 0.72 -1.87
CA TRP A 58 4.17 0.09 -1.46
C TRP A 58 5.13 1.11 -0.87
N ARG A 59 5.27 2.27 -1.51
CA ARG A 59 6.18 3.33 -1.05
C ARG A 59 5.79 3.82 0.34
N MET A 60 4.51 4.07 0.55
CA MET A 60 4.01 4.48 1.86
C MET A 60 4.32 3.44 2.93
N HIS A 61 4.06 2.17 2.63
CA HIS A 61 4.32 1.08 3.57
C HIS A 61 5.81 0.86 3.80
N LYS A 62 6.62 1.03 2.77
CA LYS A 62 8.08 0.93 2.91
C LYS A 62 8.61 1.99 3.85
N ASP A 63 8.17 3.23 3.67
CA ASP A 63 8.59 4.34 4.52
C ASP A 63 8.12 4.15 5.96
N GLU A 64 6.89 3.68 6.13
CA GLU A 64 6.36 3.41 7.45
C GLU A 64 7.09 2.23 8.12
N CYS A 65 7.44 1.22 7.36
CA CYS A 65 8.21 0.08 7.85
C CYS A 65 9.57 0.54 8.39
N ALA A 66 10.25 1.42 7.65
CA ALA A 66 11.53 1.98 8.07
C ALA A 66 11.39 2.77 9.38
N LEU A 67 10.33 3.57 9.48
CA LEU A 67 10.04 4.35 10.68
C LEU A 67 9.78 3.42 11.87
N LYS A 68 8.96 2.40 11.67
CA LYS A 68 8.63 1.45 12.74
C LYS A 68 9.87 0.72 13.25
N ARG A 69 10.76 0.34 12.37
CA ARG A 69 12.04 -0.29 12.76
C ARG A 69 12.89 0.65 13.60
N GLU A 70 12.97 1.90 13.20
CA GLU A 70 13.72 2.90 13.94
C GLU A 70 13.10 3.14 15.31
N ILE A 71 11.79 3.19 15.40
CA ILE A 71 11.07 3.36 16.67
C ILE A 71 11.37 2.19 17.61
N VAL A 72 11.28 0.97 17.10
CA VAL A 72 11.58 -0.23 17.91
C VAL A 72 13.00 -0.18 18.43
N LYS A 73 13.94 0.20 17.57
CA LYS A 73 15.34 0.32 17.94
C LYS A 73 15.56 1.33 19.06
N ARG A 74 14.95 2.50 18.94
CA ARG A 74 15.05 3.54 19.97
C ARG A 74 14.34 3.15 21.26
N ALA A 75 13.17 2.55 21.14
CA ALA A 75 12.40 2.12 22.30
C ALA A 75 13.14 1.10 23.14
N SER A 76 13.91 0.22 22.50
CA SER A 76 14.66 -0.83 23.22
C SER A 76 15.78 -0.27 24.09
N THR A 77 16.25 0.94 23.82
CA THR A 77 17.33 1.59 24.60
C THR A 77 16.85 2.83 25.33
N CYS A 78 15.56 3.15 25.24
CA CYS A 78 15.01 4.35 25.84
C CYS A 78 14.81 4.17 27.33
N GLU A 79 15.32 5.11 28.11
CA GLU A 79 15.16 5.13 29.56
C GLU A 79 14.19 6.23 30.04
N ASP A 80 13.82 7.14 29.16
CA ASP A 80 12.92 8.23 29.45
C ASP A 80 11.48 7.82 29.14
N ALA A 81 10.62 7.87 30.14
CA ALA A 81 9.20 7.50 30.00
C ALA A 81 8.46 8.40 29.04
N GLU A 82 8.78 9.70 29.02
CA GLU A 82 8.12 10.64 28.13
C GLU A 82 8.51 10.38 26.67
N GLU A 83 9.78 10.12 26.42
CA GLU A 83 10.25 9.76 25.09
C GLU A 83 9.59 8.46 24.62
N LEU A 84 9.50 7.48 25.50
CA LEU A 84 8.86 6.21 25.16
C LEU A 84 7.40 6.41 24.77
N LYS A 85 6.67 7.26 25.50
CA LYS A 85 5.29 7.59 25.15
C LYS A 85 5.19 8.24 23.78
N MET A 86 6.10 9.14 23.46
CA MET A 86 6.15 9.77 22.15
C MET A 86 6.40 8.76 21.04
N LEU A 87 7.33 7.85 21.28
CA LEU A 87 7.64 6.79 20.30
C LEU A 87 6.44 5.88 20.07
N LEU A 88 5.72 5.52 21.13
CA LEU A 88 4.52 4.69 21.01
C LEU A 88 3.41 5.40 20.24
N ARG A 89 3.24 6.68 20.47
CA ARG A 89 2.25 7.48 19.75
C ARG A 89 2.61 7.54 18.26
N LEU A 90 3.87 7.77 17.96
CA LEU A 90 4.34 7.83 16.58
C LEU A 90 4.16 6.49 15.87
N PHE A 91 4.46 5.40 16.57
CA PHE A 91 4.27 4.06 16.05
C PHE A 91 2.80 3.81 15.67
N SER A 92 1.89 4.21 16.54
CA SER A 92 0.45 4.01 16.31
C SER A 92 -0.13 4.98 15.29
N ALA A 93 0.45 6.17 15.18
CA ALA A 93 -0.05 7.20 14.26
C ALA A 93 0.19 6.86 12.80
N GLN A 94 1.21 6.07 12.51
CA GLN A 94 1.54 5.65 11.15
C GLN A 94 1.57 6.83 10.16
N PRO A 95 2.44 7.84 10.40
CA PRO A 95 2.38 9.09 9.65
C PRO A 95 2.70 8.97 8.16
N ASN A 96 3.39 7.91 7.75
CA ASN A 96 3.69 7.71 6.34
C ASN A 96 2.54 7.10 5.56
N LEU A 97 1.54 6.57 6.26
CA LEU A 97 0.35 6.02 5.63
C LEU A 97 -0.73 7.10 5.60
N ASP A 98 -1.21 7.40 4.42
CA ASP A 98 -2.33 8.29 4.23
C ASP A 98 -3.58 7.45 4.00
N PRO A 99 -4.46 7.32 4.99
CA PRO A 99 -5.65 6.48 4.85
C PRO A 99 -6.55 6.89 3.71
N GLU A 100 -6.66 8.19 3.45
CA GLU A 100 -7.47 8.71 2.37
C GLU A 100 -6.90 8.30 1.02
N GLU A 101 -5.59 8.46 0.83
CA GLU A 101 -4.92 8.06 -0.40
C GLU A 101 -5.00 6.56 -0.61
N LEU A 102 -4.80 5.78 0.44
CA LEU A 102 -4.91 4.32 0.36
C LEU A 102 -6.33 3.90 -0.01
N ARG A 103 -7.33 4.58 0.50
CA ARG A 103 -8.72 4.32 0.14
C ARG A 103 -8.97 4.62 -1.33
N LEU A 104 -8.45 5.74 -1.82
CA LEU A 104 -8.57 6.10 -3.23
C LEU A 104 -7.89 5.09 -4.14
N ILE A 105 -6.72 4.59 -3.72
CA ILE A 105 -6.01 3.55 -4.45
C ILE A 105 -6.83 2.26 -4.48
N ALA A 106 -7.39 1.87 -3.34
CA ALA A 106 -8.22 0.67 -3.24
C ALA A 106 -9.45 0.76 -4.12
N ASP A 107 -10.04 1.95 -4.23
CA ASP A 107 -11.21 2.16 -5.09
C ASP A 107 -10.90 2.01 -6.58
N ARG A 108 -9.63 2.16 -6.95
CA ARG A 108 -9.20 1.95 -8.34
C ARG A 108 -9.11 0.48 -8.71
N VAL A 109 -9.06 -0.40 -7.72
CA VAL A 109 -8.95 -1.84 -7.97
C VAL A 109 -10.35 -2.44 -7.96
N PRO A 110 -10.76 -3.11 -9.05
CA PRO A 110 -12.09 -3.73 -9.08
C PRO A 110 -12.10 -4.98 -8.22
N VAL A 111 -12.72 -4.90 -7.04
CA VAL A 111 -12.84 -6.02 -6.10
C VAL A 111 -14.23 -6.65 -6.10
N LYS A 112 -15.10 -6.19 -6.97
CA LYS A 112 -16.48 -6.68 -7.03
C LYS A 112 -16.57 -8.18 -7.23
N ASN A 113 -15.69 -8.73 -8.04
CA ASN A 113 -15.69 -10.16 -8.33
C ASN A 113 -15.32 -10.97 -7.09
N VAL A 114 -14.44 -10.44 -6.26
CA VAL A 114 -14.03 -11.11 -5.04
C VAL A 114 -15.19 -11.17 -4.04
N GLU A 115 -15.93 -10.07 -3.92
CA GLU A 115 -17.09 -10.02 -3.05
C GLU A 115 -18.22 -10.91 -3.55
N ALA A 116 -18.44 -10.92 -4.85
CA ALA A 116 -19.45 -11.79 -5.44
C ALA A 116 -19.13 -13.26 -5.17
N ASP A 117 -17.88 -13.65 -5.31
CA ASP A 117 -17.44 -15.01 -5.05
C ASP A 117 -17.57 -15.37 -3.57
N ALA A 118 -17.33 -14.43 -2.68
CA ALA A 118 -17.46 -14.65 -1.26
C ALA A 118 -18.91 -14.88 -0.83
N HIS A 119 -19.85 -14.34 -1.57
CA HIS A 119 -21.28 -14.48 -1.28
C HIS A 119 -21.96 -15.60 -2.06
N ALA A 120 -21.26 -16.15 -2.98
CA ALA A 120 -21.72 -17.31 -3.71
C ALA A 120 -21.51 -18.59 -2.90
#